data_7039efdec27c93b98b73f5156e63f466
#
_entry.id   7039efdec27c93b98b73f5156e63f466
#
_cell.length_a   1.000
_cell.length_b   1.000
_cell.length_c   1.000
_cell.angle_alpha   90.00
_cell.angle_beta   90.00
_cell.angle_gamma   90.00
#
_symmetry.space_group_name_H-M   'P 1'
#
loop_
_entity.id
_entity.type
_entity.pdbx_description
1 polymer ?
#
loop_
_entity_poly.entity_id
_entity_poly.type
_entity_poly.pdbx_seq_one_letter_code
_entity_poly.pdbx_strand_id
1 'polypeptide(L)'
;MAQSDNKQPAGILRSLDWWTIGIYLALLCFGWISVCGASYTYGDNDIFSLGARSGMQIIWIGTSIALGFVILMMDDRFFDTFAYVIYAVLILLLFATIFNPHSIKGSHSWLVLGPLRLQPAEFGKFATALAVAKFMCSYGFNIHKMKHFMAAMGIIILPMICIVGQRETGSALVYSAFFLMLYREGMPGAILFTGVSMVVYFVVGIKYENVTMWDTYTSVGKFTLMLLV
;
A
#
# COMPACT_ATOMS: atom_id res chain seq x y z
N MET A 1 33.17 -36.39 -13.81
CA MET A 1 33.19 -36.19 -12.34
C MET A 1 32.30 -35.00 -12.04
N ALA A 2 31.05 -35.21 -11.66
CA ALA A 2 30.11 -34.16 -11.26
C ALA A 2 30.34 -33.88 -9.78
N GLN A 3 30.84 -32.69 -9.45
CA GLN A 3 30.86 -32.22 -8.07
C GLN A 3 29.41 -32.00 -7.64
N SER A 4 28.92 -32.86 -6.77
CA SER A 4 27.69 -32.67 -6.02
C SER A 4 27.92 -31.49 -5.07
N ASP A 5 27.39 -30.32 -5.42
CA ASP A 5 27.38 -29.14 -4.57
C ASP A 5 26.44 -29.44 -3.38
N ASN A 6 27.03 -30.01 -2.34
CA ASN A 6 26.36 -30.34 -1.09
C ASN A 6 26.15 -29.04 -0.29
N LYS A 7 25.24 -28.19 -0.75
CA LYS A 7 24.76 -27.03 0.02
C LYS A 7 23.98 -27.54 1.22
N GLN A 8 24.67 -27.67 2.33
CA GLN A 8 24.00 -27.79 3.63
C GLN A 8 22.97 -26.67 3.77
N PRO A 9 21.76 -26.96 4.26
CA PRO A 9 20.77 -25.91 4.48
C PRO A 9 21.37 -24.86 5.43
N ALA A 10 21.67 -23.70 4.89
CA ALA A 10 22.11 -22.58 5.70
C ALA A 10 21.02 -22.32 6.74
N GLY A 11 21.37 -22.38 8.03
CA GLY A 11 20.41 -22.15 9.10
C GLY A 11 19.65 -20.84 8.85
N ILE A 12 18.38 -20.80 9.17
CA ILE A 12 17.45 -19.66 8.92
C ILE A 12 18.10 -18.31 9.28
N LEU A 13 18.85 -18.26 10.37
CA LEU A 13 19.55 -17.05 10.82
C LEU A 13 20.67 -16.59 9.85
N ARG A 14 21.21 -17.47 9.03
CA ARG A 14 22.31 -17.14 8.10
C ARG A 14 21.78 -16.67 6.74
N SER A 15 20.51 -16.93 6.44
CA SER A 15 19.83 -16.46 5.23
C SER A 15 19.10 -15.14 5.43
N LEU A 16 19.02 -14.61 6.67
CA LEU A 16 18.38 -13.34 6.97
C LEU A 16 19.25 -12.16 6.59
N ASP A 17 18.67 -11.17 5.93
CA ASP A 17 19.31 -9.88 5.68
C ASP A 17 19.25 -9.00 6.94
N TRP A 18 20.32 -9.04 7.71
CA TRP A 18 20.48 -8.27 8.96
C TRP A 18 20.43 -6.76 8.74
N TRP A 19 20.80 -6.28 7.55
CA TRP A 19 20.73 -4.86 7.21
C TRP A 19 19.28 -4.40 7.12
N THR A 20 18.45 -5.14 6.40
CA THR A 20 17.01 -4.85 6.30
C THR A 20 16.32 -4.91 7.65
N ILE A 21 16.64 -5.92 8.47
CA ILE A 21 16.11 -6.04 9.84
C ILE A 21 16.56 -4.85 10.70
N GLY A 22 17.82 -4.46 10.64
CA GLY A 22 18.35 -3.31 11.37
C GLY A 22 17.66 -2.00 11.01
N ILE A 23 17.47 -1.75 9.72
CA ILE A 23 16.73 -0.57 9.22
C ILE A 23 15.27 -0.60 9.69
N TYR A 24 14.61 -1.77 9.63
CA TYR A 24 13.24 -1.93 10.08
C TYR A 24 13.11 -1.59 11.57
N LEU A 25 13.97 -2.13 12.43
CA LEU A 25 13.97 -1.84 13.87
C LEU A 25 14.27 -0.36 14.16
N ALA A 26 15.21 0.24 13.44
CA ALA A 26 15.48 1.67 13.57
C ALA A 26 14.27 2.52 13.22
N LEU A 27 13.57 2.20 12.12
CA LEU A 27 12.33 2.89 11.74
C LEU A 27 11.22 2.73 12.77
N LEU A 28 11.08 1.56 13.41
CA LEU A 28 10.13 1.35 14.50
C LEU A 28 10.46 2.24 15.71
N CYS A 29 11.74 2.33 16.11
CA CYS A 29 12.18 3.17 17.20
C CYS A 29 11.93 4.66 16.91
N PHE A 30 12.31 5.14 15.72
CA PHE A 30 12.06 6.52 15.31
C PHE A 30 10.56 6.83 15.23
N GLY A 31 9.76 5.89 14.72
CA GLY A 31 8.31 6.01 14.67
C GLY A 31 7.71 6.15 16.07
N TRP A 32 8.16 5.36 17.03
CA TRP A 32 7.70 5.45 18.41
C TRP A 32 8.08 6.78 19.05
N ILE A 33 9.34 7.23 18.91
CA ILE A 33 9.81 8.54 19.41
C ILE A 33 8.97 9.67 18.80
N SER A 34 8.66 9.61 17.51
CA SER A 34 7.84 10.60 16.83
C SER A 34 6.41 10.66 17.39
N VAL A 35 5.80 9.48 17.67
CA VAL A 35 4.47 9.40 18.29
C VAL A 35 4.49 9.95 19.72
N CYS A 36 5.52 9.63 20.51
CA CYS A 36 5.71 10.19 21.83
C CYS A 36 5.79 11.73 21.77
N GLY A 37 6.62 12.27 20.89
CA GLY A 37 6.76 13.73 20.73
C GLY A 37 5.46 14.42 20.28
N ALA A 38 4.72 13.80 19.36
CA ALA A 38 3.47 14.36 18.85
C ALA A 38 2.29 14.26 19.84
N SER A 39 2.32 13.29 20.77
CA SER A 39 1.27 13.09 21.77
C SER A 39 1.61 13.65 23.15
N TYR A 40 2.80 14.24 23.29
CA TYR A 40 3.24 14.82 24.58
C TYR A 40 2.41 16.06 24.92
N THR A 41 1.68 16.00 26.03
CA THR A 41 0.98 17.16 26.60
C THR A 41 1.69 17.54 27.91
N TYR A 42 1.95 18.82 28.11
CA TYR A 42 2.65 19.32 29.30
C TYR A 42 1.89 18.90 30.58
N GLY A 43 2.52 18.10 31.43
CA GLY A 43 1.94 17.59 32.68
C GLY A 43 1.49 16.13 32.66
N ASP A 44 1.48 15.45 31.52
CA ASP A 44 1.18 14.02 31.44
C ASP A 44 2.48 13.22 31.59
N ASN A 45 2.67 12.60 32.76
CA ASN A 45 3.87 11.83 33.07
C ASN A 45 3.83 10.37 32.60
N ASP A 46 2.70 9.89 32.06
CA ASP A 46 2.49 8.48 31.77
C ASP A 46 2.62 8.16 30.26
N ILE A 47 3.86 8.30 29.72
CA ILE A 47 4.18 7.93 28.33
C ILE A 47 3.89 6.44 28.05
N PHE A 48 3.96 5.58 29.07
CA PHE A 48 3.75 4.13 28.98
C PHE A 48 2.32 3.69 29.29
N SER A 49 1.41 4.61 29.63
CA SER A 49 0.03 4.22 29.95
C SER A 49 -0.68 3.66 28.72
N LEU A 50 -1.44 2.57 28.91
CA LEU A 50 -2.23 1.96 27.84
C LEU A 50 -3.35 2.88 27.29
N GLY A 51 -3.66 3.95 28.03
CA GLY A 51 -4.58 5.00 27.59
C GLY A 51 -3.92 6.03 26.67
N ALA A 52 -2.58 6.15 26.70
CA ALA A 52 -1.83 7.06 25.86
C ALA A 52 -1.55 6.43 24.47
N ARG A 53 -1.47 7.27 23.44
CA ARG A 53 -1.14 6.81 22.07
C ARG A 53 0.23 6.14 21.99
N SER A 54 1.20 6.65 22.76
CA SER A 54 2.56 6.12 22.87
C SER A 54 2.61 4.72 23.49
N GLY A 55 1.81 4.46 24.53
CA GLY A 55 1.72 3.13 25.13
C GLY A 55 1.05 2.10 24.20
N MET A 56 -0.05 2.47 23.55
CA MET A 56 -0.68 1.62 22.53
C MET A 56 0.26 1.31 21.36
N GLN A 57 1.13 2.25 20.98
CA GLN A 57 2.11 2.04 19.92
C GLN A 57 3.09 0.91 20.25
N ILE A 58 3.49 0.74 21.51
CA ILE A 58 4.37 -0.36 21.92
C ILE A 58 3.69 -1.72 21.70
N ILE A 59 2.38 -1.83 21.99
CA ILE A 59 1.61 -3.06 21.73
C ILE A 59 1.60 -3.36 20.24
N TRP A 60 1.37 -2.34 19.39
CA TRP A 60 1.37 -2.50 17.95
C TRP A 60 2.75 -2.88 17.40
N ILE A 61 3.84 -2.35 17.98
CA ILE A 61 5.21 -2.76 17.65
C ILE A 61 5.42 -4.23 17.99
N GLY A 62 5.02 -4.67 19.19
CA GLY A 62 5.13 -6.06 19.59
C GLY A 62 4.35 -7.01 18.68
N THR A 63 3.09 -6.68 18.35
CA THR A 63 2.27 -7.47 17.43
C THR A 63 2.85 -7.49 16.01
N SER A 64 3.41 -6.37 15.54
CA SER A 64 4.05 -6.27 14.23
C SER A 64 5.29 -7.16 14.12
N ILE A 65 6.14 -7.19 15.15
CA ILE A 65 7.32 -8.06 15.21
C ILE A 65 6.90 -9.54 15.25
N ALA A 66 5.89 -9.87 16.07
CA ALA A 66 5.37 -11.24 16.14
C ALA A 66 4.79 -11.70 14.80
N LEU A 67 4.00 -10.85 14.14
CA LEU A 67 3.46 -11.13 12.81
C LEU A 67 4.57 -11.28 11.77
N GLY A 68 5.58 -10.40 11.80
CA GLY A 68 6.75 -10.49 10.92
C GLY A 68 7.48 -11.81 11.09
N PHE A 69 7.65 -12.29 12.31
CA PHE A 69 8.25 -13.58 12.57
C PHE A 69 7.42 -14.75 12.01
N VAL A 70 6.09 -14.70 12.18
CA VAL A 70 5.19 -15.71 11.59
C VAL A 70 5.30 -15.73 10.07
N ILE A 71 5.32 -14.56 9.42
CA ILE A 71 5.46 -14.44 7.96
C ILE A 71 6.80 -15.02 7.48
N LEU A 72 7.89 -14.76 8.21
CA LEU A 72 9.21 -15.30 7.90
C LEU A 72 9.29 -16.85 8.01
N MET A 73 8.43 -17.45 8.83
CA MET A 73 8.34 -18.89 8.96
C MET A 73 7.43 -19.55 7.90
N MET A 74 6.64 -18.75 7.20
CA MET A 74 5.74 -19.27 6.16
C MET A 74 6.50 -19.53 4.87
N ASP A 75 6.17 -20.63 4.21
CA ASP A 75 6.70 -21.00 2.90
C ASP A 75 6.20 -20.00 1.83
N ASP A 76 7.06 -19.60 0.90
CA ASP A 76 6.73 -18.78 -0.26
C ASP A 76 5.63 -19.43 -1.13
N ARG A 77 5.59 -20.77 -1.19
CA ARG A 77 4.53 -21.54 -1.85
C ARG A 77 3.12 -21.23 -1.32
N PHE A 78 3.01 -20.92 -0.04
CA PHE A 78 1.72 -20.52 0.54
C PHE A 78 1.21 -19.26 -0.12
N PHE A 79 2.06 -18.22 -0.18
CA PHE A 79 1.68 -16.96 -0.80
C PHE A 79 1.38 -17.10 -2.29
N ASP A 80 2.18 -17.90 -3.00
CA ASP A 80 1.91 -18.19 -4.40
C ASP A 80 0.56 -18.91 -4.57
N THR A 81 0.28 -19.94 -3.81
CA THR A 81 -0.97 -20.71 -3.94
C THR A 81 -2.20 -19.85 -3.64
N PHE A 82 -2.16 -19.07 -2.56
CA PHE A 82 -3.30 -18.32 -2.06
C PHE A 82 -3.39 -16.87 -2.57
N ALA A 83 -2.47 -16.41 -3.41
CA ALA A 83 -2.41 -15.03 -3.89
C ALA A 83 -3.76 -14.48 -4.40
N TYR A 84 -4.43 -15.22 -5.29
CA TYR A 84 -5.72 -14.77 -5.83
C TYR A 84 -6.86 -14.89 -4.84
N VAL A 85 -6.81 -15.86 -3.92
CA VAL A 85 -7.81 -16.00 -2.86
C VAL A 85 -7.70 -14.84 -1.88
N ILE A 86 -6.49 -14.51 -1.43
CA ILE A 86 -6.21 -13.35 -0.57
C ILE A 86 -6.69 -12.07 -1.25
N TYR A 87 -6.37 -11.89 -2.53
CA TYR A 87 -6.80 -10.74 -3.31
C TYR A 87 -8.33 -10.65 -3.39
N ALA A 88 -9.03 -11.74 -3.72
CA ALA A 88 -10.48 -11.77 -3.83
C ALA A 88 -11.16 -11.45 -2.48
N VAL A 89 -10.68 -12.03 -1.39
CA VAL A 89 -11.20 -11.74 -0.03
C VAL A 89 -11.02 -10.27 0.32
N LEU A 90 -9.86 -9.68 0.01
CA LEU A 90 -9.61 -8.27 0.31
C LEU A 90 -10.41 -7.32 -0.59
N ILE A 91 -10.65 -7.66 -1.84
CA ILE A 91 -11.57 -6.88 -2.71
C ILE A 91 -12.99 -6.93 -2.15
N LEU A 92 -13.47 -8.08 -1.70
CA LEU A 92 -14.79 -8.19 -1.05
C LEU A 92 -14.86 -7.35 0.22
N LEU A 93 -13.81 -7.35 1.04
CA LEU A 93 -13.74 -6.51 2.24
C LEU A 93 -13.72 -5.02 1.89
N LEU A 94 -12.95 -4.61 0.88
CA LEU A 94 -12.93 -3.23 0.39
C LEU A 94 -14.30 -2.79 -0.12
N PHE A 95 -14.98 -3.67 -0.84
CA PHE A 95 -16.34 -3.39 -1.34
C PHE A 95 -17.34 -3.30 -0.19
N ALA A 96 -17.28 -4.20 0.79
CA ALA A 96 -18.16 -4.20 1.95
C ALA A 96 -18.01 -2.93 2.81
N THR A 97 -16.79 -2.39 2.92
CA THR A 97 -16.56 -1.15 3.70
C THR A 97 -17.15 0.10 3.06
N ILE A 98 -17.42 0.12 1.75
CA ILE A 98 -18.10 1.24 1.09
C ILE A 98 -19.50 1.46 1.70
N PHE A 99 -20.16 0.36 2.08
CA PHE A 99 -21.52 0.38 2.66
C PHE A 99 -21.52 0.49 4.18
N ASN A 100 -20.36 0.64 4.83
CA ASN A 100 -20.29 0.76 6.28
C ASN A 100 -20.91 2.10 6.74
N PRO A 101 -21.91 2.08 7.64
CA PRO A 101 -22.53 3.30 8.15
C PRO A 101 -21.61 4.11 9.06
N HIS A 102 -20.56 3.50 9.63
CA HIS A 102 -19.61 4.18 10.50
C HIS A 102 -18.54 4.90 9.69
N SER A 103 -18.65 6.23 9.59
CA SER A 103 -17.59 7.05 9.01
C SER A 103 -16.68 7.61 10.10
N ILE A 104 -15.36 7.50 9.90
CA ILE A 104 -14.36 8.15 10.73
C ILE A 104 -13.73 9.28 9.92
N LYS A 105 -13.89 10.53 10.36
CA LYS A 105 -13.41 11.73 9.65
C LYS A 105 -13.90 11.82 8.19
N GLY A 106 -15.12 11.35 7.91
CA GLY A 106 -15.71 11.39 6.56
C GLY A 106 -15.28 10.27 5.63
N SER A 107 -14.43 9.34 6.06
CA SER A 107 -14.04 8.14 5.32
C SER A 107 -14.75 6.90 5.84
N HIS A 108 -15.20 6.04 4.92
CA HIS A 108 -15.87 4.76 5.22
C HIS A 108 -14.90 3.56 5.15
N SER A 109 -13.61 3.78 5.33
CA SER A 109 -12.55 2.79 5.12
C SER A 109 -12.19 1.95 6.34
N TRP A 110 -12.79 2.22 7.50
CA TRP A 110 -12.42 1.57 8.75
C TRP A 110 -13.42 0.49 9.16
N LEU A 111 -12.91 -0.71 9.40
CA LEU A 111 -13.65 -1.76 10.11
C LEU A 111 -13.37 -1.63 11.61
N VAL A 112 -14.43 -1.33 12.37
CA VAL A 112 -14.36 -1.23 13.82
C VAL A 112 -14.82 -2.56 14.41
N LEU A 113 -13.87 -3.32 14.98
CA LEU A 113 -14.09 -4.60 15.64
C LEU A 113 -13.82 -4.44 17.15
N GLY A 114 -14.75 -3.81 17.86
CA GLY A 114 -14.55 -3.46 19.26
C GLY A 114 -13.42 -2.44 19.45
N PRO A 115 -12.37 -2.75 20.23
CA PRO A 115 -11.23 -1.85 20.43
C PRO A 115 -10.29 -1.79 19.22
N LEU A 116 -10.38 -2.78 18.30
CA LEU A 116 -9.52 -2.87 17.11
C LEU A 116 -10.13 -2.10 15.95
N ARG A 117 -9.31 -1.32 15.29
CA ARG A 117 -9.65 -0.61 14.05
C ARG A 117 -8.74 -1.12 12.96
N LEU A 118 -9.32 -1.77 11.95
CA LEU A 118 -8.61 -2.28 10.79
C LEU A 118 -9.00 -1.45 9.57
N GLN A 119 -8.02 -1.11 8.75
CA GLN A 119 -8.21 -0.44 7.48
C GLN A 119 -7.91 -1.41 6.34
N PRO A 120 -8.93 -2.01 5.68
CA PRO A 120 -8.70 -2.98 4.61
C PRO A 120 -7.88 -2.46 3.44
N ALA A 121 -7.88 -1.15 3.19
CA ALA A 121 -7.08 -0.53 2.15
C ALA A 121 -5.56 -0.75 2.33
N GLU A 122 -5.08 -0.83 3.58
CA GLU A 122 -3.66 -1.11 3.86
C GLU A 122 -3.28 -2.54 3.48
N PHE A 123 -4.13 -3.51 3.82
CA PHE A 123 -3.94 -4.91 3.44
C PHE A 123 -4.17 -5.13 1.93
N GLY A 124 -5.04 -4.31 1.33
CA GLY A 124 -5.30 -4.33 -0.11
C GLY A 124 -4.04 -4.09 -0.94
N LYS A 125 -3.14 -3.22 -0.49
CA LYS A 125 -1.85 -2.97 -1.17
C LYS A 125 -1.00 -4.23 -1.27
N PHE A 126 -0.87 -4.95 -0.15
CA PHE A 126 -0.15 -6.22 -0.10
C PHE A 126 -0.79 -7.28 -1.01
N ALA A 127 -2.11 -7.46 -0.91
CA ALA A 127 -2.83 -8.44 -1.71
C ALA A 127 -2.74 -8.15 -3.22
N THR A 128 -2.79 -6.86 -3.59
CA THR A 128 -2.62 -6.43 -4.99
C THR A 128 -1.20 -6.73 -5.48
N ALA A 129 -0.17 -6.41 -4.67
CA ALA A 129 1.22 -6.73 -5.00
C ALA A 129 1.40 -8.24 -5.25
N LEU A 130 0.84 -9.06 -4.38
CA LEU A 130 0.93 -10.51 -4.47
C LEU A 130 0.21 -11.05 -5.72
N ALA A 131 -1.01 -10.55 -6.01
CA ALA A 131 -1.78 -10.97 -7.17
C ALA A 131 -1.11 -10.55 -8.50
N VAL A 132 -0.58 -9.32 -8.57
CA VAL A 132 0.14 -8.82 -9.74
C VAL A 132 1.42 -9.63 -9.94
N ALA A 133 2.21 -9.87 -8.88
CA ALA A 133 3.43 -10.67 -8.96
C ALA A 133 3.15 -12.08 -9.49
N LYS A 134 2.14 -12.77 -8.92
CA LYS A 134 1.71 -14.09 -9.40
C LYS A 134 1.27 -14.05 -10.86
N PHE A 135 0.51 -13.05 -11.27
CA PHE A 135 0.05 -12.91 -12.64
C PHE A 135 1.23 -12.73 -13.61
N MET A 136 2.21 -11.90 -13.22
CA MET A 136 3.39 -11.64 -14.05
C MET A 136 4.35 -12.82 -14.12
N CYS A 137 4.43 -13.63 -13.07
CA CYS A 137 5.20 -14.89 -13.07
C CYS A 137 4.51 -16.04 -13.80
N SER A 138 3.28 -15.87 -14.30
CA SER A 138 2.56 -16.94 -15.00
C SER A 138 3.21 -17.28 -16.35
N TYR A 139 3.14 -18.57 -16.71
CA TYR A 139 3.72 -19.06 -17.97
C TYR A 139 3.13 -18.33 -19.18
N GLY A 140 3.99 -17.83 -20.05
CA GLY A 140 3.58 -17.11 -21.27
C GLY A 140 3.11 -15.67 -21.06
N PHE A 141 3.30 -15.10 -19.86
CA PHE A 141 3.04 -13.68 -19.62
C PHE A 141 3.91 -12.83 -20.55
N ASN A 142 3.28 -11.84 -21.16
CA ASN A 142 3.96 -10.84 -21.98
C ASN A 142 3.19 -9.52 -21.89
N ILE A 143 3.81 -8.50 -21.31
CA ILE A 143 3.19 -7.19 -21.10
C ILE A 143 2.83 -6.47 -22.41
N HIS A 144 3.52 -6.79 -23.51
CA HIS A 144 3.20 -6.20 -24.83
C HIS A 144 1.91 -6.77 -25.46
N LYS A 145 1.40 -7.91 -24.95
CA LYS A 145 0.09 -8.40 -25.35
C LYS A 145 -0.99 -7.63 -24.64
N MET A 146 -1.86 -6.95 -25.40
CA MET A 146 -2.93 -6.12 -24.85
C MET A 146 -3.79 -6.85 -23.80
N LYS A 147 -4.07 -8.13 -23.98
CA LYS A 147 -4.87 -8.92 -23.03
C LYS A 147 -4.17 -9.04 -21.66
N HIS A 148 -2.86 -9.30 -21.63
CA HIS A 148 -2.10 -9.43 -20.38
C HIS A 148 -1.93 -8.07 -19.71
N PHE A 149 -1.67 -7.03 -20.51
CA PHE A 149 -1.59 -5.66 -20.01
C PHE A 149 -2.91 -5.21 -19.36
N MET A 150 -4.04 -5.40 -20.04
CA MET A 150 -5.36 -5.02 -19.51
C MET A 150 -5.73 -5.84 -18.26
N ALA A 151 -5.34 -7.11 -18.19
CA ALA A 151 -5.56 -7.92 -16.99
C ALA A 151 -4.72 -7.43 -15.80
N ALA A 152 -3.43 -7.12 -16.00
CA ALA A 152 -2.58 -6.54 -14.95
C ALA A 152 -3.13 -5.18 -14.48
N MET A 153 -3.53 -4.32 -15.42
CA MET A 153 -4.18 -3.04 -15.10
C MET A 153 -5.47 -3.24 -14.31
N GLY A 154 -6.30 -4.22 -14.67
CA GLY A 154 -7.53 -4.55 -13.97
C GLY A 154 -7.29 -4.94 -12.50
N ILE A 155 -6.26 -5.76 -12.25
CA ILE A 155 -5.87 -6.14 -10.88
C ILE A 155 -5.46 -4.92 -10.04
N ILE A 156 -4.84 -3.90 -10.64
CA ILE A 156 -4.41 -2.69 -9.93
C ILE A 156 -5.55 -1.69 -9.78
N ILE A 157 -6.33 -1.47 -10.83
CA ILE A 157 -7.37 -0.43 -10.86
C ILE A 157 -8.58 -0.83 -10.02
N LEU A 158 -8.93 -2.10 -9.94
CA LEU A 158 -10.10 -2.57 -9.19
C LEU A 158 -10.08 -2.15 -7.71
N PRO A 159 -9.01 -2.42 -6.93
CA PRO A 159 -8.93 -1.93 -5.55
C PRO A 159 -8.86 -0.40 -5.48
N MET A 160 -8.21 0.28 -6.43
CA MET A 160 -8.19 1.74 -6.47
C MET A 160 -9.60 2.34 -6.55
N ILE A 161 -10.45 1.80 -7.42
CA ILE A 161 -11.85 2.26 -7.54
C ILE A 161 -12.61 2.06 -6.22
N CYS A 162 -12.44 0.90 -5.57
CA CYS A 162 -13.05 0.64 -4.27
C CYS A 162 -12.61 1.65 -3.20
N ILE A 163 -11.30 1.95 -3.14
CA ILE A 163 -10.72 2.88 -2.16
C ILE A 163 -11.17 4.33 -2.43
N VAL A 164 -11.24 4.74 -3.69
CA VAL A 164 -11.80 6.06 -4.06
C VAL A 164 -13.27 6.15 -3.65
N GLY A 165 -14.04 5.06 -3.83
CA GLY A 165 -15.44 4.96 -3.36
C GLY A 165 -15.59 5.12 -1.85
N GLN A 166 -14.57 4.74 -1.05
CA GLN A 166 -14.50 4.94 0.40
C GLN A 166 -14.12 6.38 0.79
N ARG A 167 -13.89 7.27 -0.17
CA ARG A 167 -13.39 8.65 0.00
C ARG A 167 -11.98 8.72 0.60
N GLU A 168 -11.13 7.74 0.30
CA GLU A 168 -9.73 7.71 0.69
C GLU A 168 -8.78 7.86 -0.50
N THR A 169 -8.76 9.04 -1.08
CA THR A 169 -7.93 9.35 -2.25
C THR A 169 -6.43 9.20 -1.99
N GLY A 170 -5.98 9.50 -0.76
CA GLY A 170 -4.58 9.33 -0.38
C GLY A 170 -4.09 7.89 -0.47
N SER A 171 -4.87 6.94 0.06
CA SER A 171 -4.55 5.50 -0.03
C SER A 171 -4.61 4.99 -1.48
N ALA A 172 -5.55 5.49 -2.29
CA ALA A 172 -5.64 5.15 -3.71
C ALA A 172 -4.40 5.61 -4.51
N LEU A 173 -3.85 6.80 -4.20
CA LEU A 173 -2.65 7.31 -4.85
C LEU A 173 -1.43 6.40 -4.67
N VAL A 174 -1.32 5.69 -3.56
CA VAL A 174 -0.20 4.76 -3.32
C VAL A 174 -0.17 3.64 -4.37
N TYR A 175 -1.32 3.24 -4.91
CA TYR A 175 -1.38 2.23 -5.98
C TYR A 175 -0.73 2.71 -7.29
N SER A 176 -0.50 4.01 -7.45
CA SER A 176 0.24 4.53 -8.60
C SER A 176 1.67 3.96 -8.67
N ALA A 177 2.24 3.52 -7.55
CA ALA A 177 3.54 2.86 -7.51
C ALA A 177 3.57 1.55 -8.34
N PHE A 178 2.44 0.86 -8.49
CA PHE A 178 2.36 -0.35 -9.31
C PHE A 178 2.56 -0.05 -10.81
N PHE A 179 2.25 1.16 -11.27
CA PHE A 179 2.55 1.56 -12.65
C PHE A 179 4.06 1.68 -12.91
N LEU A 180 4.83 2.11 -11.90
CA LEU A 180 6.30 2.11 -11.99
C LEU A 180 6.85 0.69 -12.12
N MET A 181 6.25 -0.27 -11.41
CA MET A 181 6.59 -1.68 -11.52
C MET A 181 6.28 -2.22 -12.93
N LEU A 182 5.08 -1.93 -13.47
CA LEU A 182 4.70 -2.33 -14.84
C LEU A 182 5.62 -1.68 -15.89
N TYR A 183 6.04 -0.43 -15.66
CA TYR A 183 7.00 0.25 -16.55
C TYR A 183 8.35 -0.46 -16.58
N ARG A 184 8.85 -0.88 -15.43
CA ARG A 184 10.08 -1.68 -15.33
C ARG A 184 9.98 -2.99 -16.11
N GLU A 185 8.79 -3.60 -16.19
CA GLU A 185 8.52 -4.83 -16.92
C GLU A 185 8.26 -4.61 -18.43
N GLY A 186 8.38 -3.38 -18.91
CA GLY A 186 8.31 -3.05 -20.33
C GLY A 186 7.04 -2.35 -20.79
N MET A 187 6.23 -1.78 -19.88
CA MET A 187 5.10 -0.93 -20.25
C MET A 187 5.61 0.32 -20.99
N PRO A 188 4.94 0.78 -22.06
CA PRO A 188 5.32 2.01 -22.78
C PRO A 188 5.38 3.23 -21.85
N GLY A 189 6.47 4.01 -21.94
CA GLY A 189 6.68 5.19 -21.10
C GLY A 189 5.60 6.26 -21.23
N ALA A 190 4.94 6.36 -22.38
CA ALA A 190 3.82 7.26 -22.61
C ALA A 190 2.67 7.02 -21.61
N ILE A 191 2.36 5.75 -21.28
CA ILE A 191 1.31 5.40 -20.32
C ILE A 191 1.70 5.84 -18.92
N LEU A 192 2.97 5.61 -18.53
CA LEU A 192 3.48 6.07 -17.25
C LEU A 192 3.43 7.60 -17.14
N PHE A 193 3.89 8.30 -18.17
CA PHE A 193 3.87 9.77 -18.20
C PHE A 193 2.44 10.31 -18.07
N THR A 194 1.50 9.75 -18.80
CA THR A 194 0.07 10.12 -18.72
C THR A 194 -0.48 9.86 -17.32
N GLY A 195 -0.18 8.70 -16.72
CA GLY A 195 -0.61 8.36 -15.36
C GLY A 195 -0.04 9.33 -14.32
N VAL A 196 1.25 9.62 -14.37
CA VAL A 196 1.89 10.59 -13.46
C VAL A 196 1.31 11.98 -13.63
N SER A 197 1.12 12.44 -14.88
CA SER A 197 0.50 13.74 -15.17
C SER A 197 -0.92 13.83 -14.61
N MET A 198 -1.72 12.76 -14.71
CA MET A 198 -3.07 12.68 -14.15
C MET A 198 -3.06 12.79 -12.63
N VAL A 199 -2.11 12.11 -11.95
CA VAL A 199 -1.94 12.19 -10.49
C VAL A 199 -1.55 13.60 -10.06
N VAL A 200 -0.58 14.21 -10.73
CA VAL A 200 -0.15 15.60 -10.45
C VAL A 200 -1.32 16.56 -10.63
N TYR A 201 -2.04 16.42 -11.73
CA TYR A 201 -3.21 17.24 -12.02
C TYR A 201 -4.30 17.11 -10.95
N PHE A 202 -4.57 15.87 -10.50
CA PHE A 202 -5.54 15.60 -9.44
C PHE A 202 -5.11 16.23 -8.09
N VAL A 203 -3.84 16.08 -7.70
CA VAL A 203 -3.31 16.66 -6.45
C VAL A 203 -3.34 18.18 -6.49
N VAL A 204 -2.96 18.78 -7.61
CA VAL A 204 -3.03 20.24 -7.83
C VAL A 204 -4.48 20.71 -7.79
N GLY A 205 -5.40 19.97 -8.44
CA GLY A 205 -6.83 20.29 -8.42
C GLY A 205 -7.41 20.36 -7.02
N ILE A 206 -7.12 19.36 -6.17
CA ILE A 206 -7.58 19.36 -4.75
C ILE A 206 -7.01 20.56 -3.98
N LYS A 207 -5.74 20.88 -4.20
CA LYS A 207 -5.09 22.00 -3.47
C LYS A 207 -5.71 23.36 -3.81
N TYR A 208 -6.18 23.52 -5.05
CA TYR A 208 -6.73 24.80 -5.55
C TYR A 208 -8.27 24.85 -5.57
N GLU A 209 -8.95 23.83 -5.01
CA GLU A 209 -10.42 23.78 -4.95
C GLU A 209 -11.04 24.94 -4.12
N ASN A 210 -10.26 25.57 -3.23
CA ASN A 210 -10.67 26.74 -2.44
C ASN A 210 -10.49 28.10 -3.16
N VAL A 211 -9.91 28.09 -4.36
CA VAL A 211 -9.84 29.28 -5.22
C VAL A 211 -11.14 29.32 -6.03
N THR A 212 -11.83 30.47 -6.04
CA THR A 212 -13.14 30.67 -6.70
C THR A 212 -13.21 29.93 -8.04
N MET A 213 -14.31 29.22 -8.29
CA MET A 213 -14.46 28.30 -9.46
C MET A 213 -14.08 28.95 -10.79
N TRP A 214 -14.23 30.28 -10.93
CA TRP A 214 -13.89 31.02 -12.15
C TRP A 214 -12.37 31.13 -12.37
N ASP A 215 -11.60 31.38 -11.33
CA ASP A 215 -10.13 31.48 -11.42
C ASP A 215 -9.49 30.11 -11.62
N THR A 216 -10.12 29.05 -11.08
CA THR A 216 -9.66 27.66 -11.25
C THR A 216 -9.81 27.19 -12.70
N TYR A 217 -10.94 27.48 -13.37
CA TYR A 217 -11.14 27.11 -14.77
C TYR A 217 -10.12 27.78 -15.71
N THR A 218 -9.80 29.04 -15.47
CA THR A 218 -8.80 29.76 -16.29
C THR A 218 -7.37 29.29 -16.00
N SER A 219 -7.05 28.95 -14.74
CA SER A 219 -5.73 28.45 -14.36
C SER A 219 -5.49 27.02 -14.84
N VAL A 220 -6.49 26.15 -14.68
CA VAL A 220 -6.45 24.76 -15.14
C VAL A 220 -6.41 24.67 -16.66
N GLY A 221 -7.18 25.50 -17.36
CA GLY A 221 -7.13 25.59 -18.82
C GLY A 221 -5.78 26.05 -19.33
N LYS A 222 -5.14 27.01 -18.69
CA LYS A 222 -3.78 27.48 -19.04
C LYS A 222 -2.72 26.41 -18.76
N PHE A 223 -2.85 25.68 -17.68
CA PHE A 223 -1.91 24.59 -17.35
C PHE A 223 -2.03 23.41 -18.29
N THR A 224 -3.26 23.02 -18.70
CA THR A 224 -3.49 21.99 -19.72
C THR A 224 -2.97 22.43 -21.08
N LEU A 225 -3.13 23.70 -21.43
CA LEU A 225 -2.61 24.24 -22.71
C LEU A 225 -1.08 24.26 -22.72
N MET A 226 -0.45 24.56 -21.57
CA MET A 226 1.01 24.57 -21.42
C MET A 226 1.64 23.16 -21.44
N LEU A 227 0.87 22.11 -21.12
CA LEU A 227 1.31 20.71 -21.21
C LEU A 227 1.08 20.10 -22.61
N LEU A 228 0.26 20.72 -23.46
CA LEU A 228 -0.05 20.27 -24.81
C LEU A 228 0.81 20.96 -25.89
N VAL A 229 1.56 22.01 -25.56
CA VAL A 229 2.54 22.71 -26.40
C VAL A 229 3.96 22.29 -26.01
#